data_6bd6fac5d1dd6c6b7cb7dcefa0edbb4e
#
_entry.id   6bd6fac5d1dd6c6b7cb7dcefa0edbb4e
#
_cell.length_a   1.000
_cell.length_b   1.000
_cell.length_c   1.000
_cell.angle_alpha   90.00
_cell.angle_beta   90.00
_cell.angle_gamma   90.00
#
_symmetry.space_group_name_H-M   'P 1'
#
loop_
_entity.id
_entity.type
_entity.pdbx_description
1 polymer ?
#
loop_
_entity_poly.entity_id
_entity_poly.type
_entity_poly.pdbx_seq_one_letter_code
_entity_poly.pdbx_strand_id
1 'polypeptide(L)'
;MRRLALVLALSLLTLGCSQTDIADRGRGLPAMRWDHMPEATDWTKASLDALSLYGTGLTETVPADIQTWCPAYEKARPAQRRAFWAGLFSALAKHESTWNEAAVGGGGRWFGLLQISPATARYHGCAATSGSALTDGKANLSCAVRIASSAVVRDGVVAARGRGVAADWGPMTVASKREEIAAWTRAQSYCRG
;
A
#
# COMPACT_ATOMS: atom_id res chain seq x y z
N MET A 1 47.71 62.14 -11.63
CA MET A 1 47.85 60.90 -10.86
C MET A 1 46.47 60.39 -10.48
N ARG A 2 45.87 59.56 -11.32
CA ARG A 2 44.53 58.96 -11.09
C ARG A 2 44.70 57.58 -10.50
N ARG A 3 44.22 57.38 -9.27
CA ARG A 3 44.16 56.06 -8.62
C ARG A 3 42.90 55.32 -9.04
N LEU A 4 43.06 54.24 -9.77
CA LEU A 4 42.03 53.27 -10.11
C LEU A 4 41.77 52.40 -8.90
N ALA A 5 40.55 52.44 -8.35
CA ALA A 5 40.11 51.51 -7.33
C ALA A 5 39.43 50.29 -7.99
N LEU A 6 40.02 49.12 -7.82
CA LEU A 6 39.51 47.86 -8.31
C LEU A 6 38.49 47.34 -7.26
N VAL A 7 37.21 47.28 -7.63
CA VAL A 7 36.18 46.69 -6.78
C VAL A 7 36.07 45.22 -7.16
N LEU A 8 36.47 44.33 -6.26
CA LEU A 8 36.29 42.87 -6.40
C LEU A 8 34.88 42.52 -5.97
N ALA A 9 34.01 42.16 -6.91
CA ALA A 9 32.68 41.63 -6.62
C ALA A 9 32.80 40.14 -6.29
N LEU A 10 32.59 39.81 -5.01
CA LEU A 10 32.56 38.44 -4.52
C LEU A 10 31.16 37.87 -4.74
N SER A 11 30.99 37.05 -5.78
CA SER A 11 29.73 36.37 -6.07
C SER A 11 29.57 35.20 -5.11
N LEU A 12 28.69 35.33 -4.10
CA LEU A 12 28.22 34.20 -3.28
C LEU A 12 27.29 33.30 -4.14
N LEU A 13 27.80 32.18 -4.55
CA LEU A 13 27.00 31.06 -5.07
C LEU A 13 26.29 30.42 -3.86
N THR A 14 25.03 30.78 -3.64
CA THR A 14 24.14 30.04 -2.74
C THR A 14 23.74 28.73 -3.44
N LEU A 15 24.29 27.60 -2.97
CA LEU A 15 23.74 26.28 -3.29
C LEU A 15 22.34 26.18 -2.64
N GLY A 16 21.33 26.55 -3.39
CA GLY A 16 19.95 26.23 -3.08
C GLY A 16 19.75 24.72 -3.22
N CYS A 17 19.80 23.96 -2.14
CA CYS A 17 19.27 22.61 -2.11
C CYS A 17 17.78 22.71 -2.45
N SER A 18 17.41 22.24 -3.63
CA SER A 18 16.04 22.27 -4.12
C SER A 18 15.12 21.44 -3.24
N GLN A 19 14.29 22.10 -2.46
CA GLN A 19 13.14 21.48 -1.76
C GLN A 19 12.07 20.94 -2.73
N THR A 20 12.30 21.04 -4.05
CA THR A 20 11.39 20.58 -5.11
C THR A 20 11.42 19.07 -5.30
N ASP A 21 12.47 18.36 -4.90
CA ASP A 21 12.61 16.92 -5.15
C ASP A 21 11.70 16.03 -4.28
N ILE A 22 11.22 16.54 -3.15
CA ILE A 22 10.32 15.78 -2.27
C ILE A 22 8.87 15.89 -2.74
N ALA A 23 8.47 17.04 -3.28
CA ALA A 23 7.10 17.28 -3.76
C ALA A 23 6.76 16.58 -5.08
N ASP A 24 7.76 16.19 -5.88
CA ASP A 24 7.53 15.58 -7.20
C ASP A 24 7.44 14.04 -7.17
N ARG A 25 7.89 13.41 -6.07
CA ARG A 25 7.89 11.94 -5.92
C ARG A 25 6.49 11.32 -5.80
N GLY A 26 5.46 12.10 -5.48
CA GLY A 26 4.08 11.63 -5.30
C GLY A 26 3.10 12.09 -6.38
N ARG A 27 3.47 12.94 -7.32
CA ARG A 27 2.56 13.42 -8.36
C ARG A 27 2.16 12.28 -9.30
N GLY A 28 0.88 11.90 -9.23
CA GLY A 28 0.30 10.84 -10.05
C GLY A 28 0.07 9.51 -9.34
N LEU A 29 0.53 9.32 -8.08
CA LEU A 29 0.15 8.16 -7.29
C LEU A 29 -1.22 8.34 -6.65
N PRO A 30 -2.02 7.27 -6.51
CA PRO A 30 -3.30 7.34 -5.81
C PRO A 30 -3.07 7.54 -4.30
N ALA A 31 -4.00 8.25 -3.64
CA ALA A 31 -3.94 8.50 -2.21
C ALA A 31 -4.01 7.19 -1.41
N MET A 32 -3.12 7.04 -0.45
CA MET A 32 -3.00 5.89 0.44
C MET A 32 -3.09 6.32 1.91
N ARG A 33 -3.51 5.40 2.77
CA ARG A 33 -3.65 5.71 4.20
C ARG A 33 -2.31 5.90 4.90
N TRP A 34 -1.24 5.39 4.33
CA TRP A 34 0.14 5.53 4.81
C TRP A 34 0.89 6.75 4.22
N ASP A 35 0.23 7.68 3.50
CA ASP A 35 0.92 8.80 2.82
C ASP A 35 1.72 9.74 3.74
N HIS A 36 1.48 9.65 5.05
CA HIS A 36 2.22 10.37 6.08
C HIS A 36 3.55 9.68 6.49
N MET A 37 3.81 8.47 5.96
CA MET A 37 5.02 7.71 6.28
C MET A 37 6.16 8.05 5.31
N PRO A 38 7.42 8.04 5.76
CA PRO A 38 8.57 8.31 4.89
C PRO A 38 8.67 7.37 3.68
N GLU A 39 8.30 6.09 3.87
CA GLU A 39 8.38 5.02 2.87
C GLU A 39 7.14 4.93 1.96
N ALA A 40 6.13 5.79 2.17
CA ALA A 40 4.82 5.72 1.52
C ALA A 40 4.89 5.59 -0.01
N THR A 41 5.77 6.36 -0.65
CA THR A 41 5.96 6.33 -2.09
C THR A 41 6.43 4.96 -2.59
N ASP A 42 7.38 4.35 -1.89
CA ASP A 42 7.93 3.05 -2.27
C ASP A 42 6.94 1.92 -2.01
N TRP A 43 6.20 1.96 -0.90
CA TRP A 43 5.13 1.00 -0.62
C TRP A 43 4.00 1.08 -1.64
N THR A 44 3.60 2.31 -2.02
CA THR A 44 2.53 2.51 -3.01
C THR A 44 2.95 1.97 -4.37
N LYS A 45 4.15 2.30 -4.85
CA LYS A 45 4.69 1.78 -6.12
C LYS A 45 4.78 0.25 -6.08
N ALA A 46 5.37 -0.33 -5.03
CA ALA A 46 5.51 -1.77 -4.89
C ALA A 46 4.15 -2.49 -4.88
N SER A 47 3.14 -1.91 -4.23
CA SER A 47 1.77 -2.45 -4.24
C SER A 47 1.16 -2.45 -5.64
N LEU A 48 1.28 -1.32 -6.37
CA LEU A 48 0.74 -1.19 -7.73
C LEU A 48 1.45 -2.11 -8.72
N ASP A 49 2.77 -2.26 -8.61
CA ASP A 49 3.58 -3.17 -9.43
C ASP A 49 3.20 -4.64 -9.14
N ALA A 50 3.09 -5.02 -7.88
CA ALA A 50 2.66 -6.35 -7.49
C ALA A 50 1.23 -6.66 -7.99
N LEU A 51 0.30 -5.71 -7.92
CA LEU A 51 -1.05 -5.83 -8.45
C LEU A 51 -1.06 -5.97 -9.98
N SER A 52 -0.12 -5.36 -10.68
CA SER A 52 0.03 -5.53 -12.13
C SER A 52 0.63 -6.89 -12.50
N LEU A 53 1.57 -7.41 -11.70
CA LEU A 53 2.30 -8.64 -12.00
C LEU A 53 1.58 -9.91 -11.50
N TYR A 54 0.95 -9.84 -10.33
CA TYR A 54 0.40 -11.00 -9.62
C TYR A 54 -1.07 -10.86 -9.25
N GLY A 55 -1.63 -9.65 -9.37
CA GLY A 55 -2.97 -9.31 -8.91
C GLY A 55 -4.02 -9.25 -10.02
N THR A 56 -3.76 -9.76 -11.22
CA THR A 56 -4.71 -9.70 -12.35
C THR A 56 -6.06 -10.30 -11.96
N GLY A 57 -6.07 -11.53 -11.44
CA GLY A 57 -7.31 -12.17 -10.99
C GLY A 57 -8.03 -11.35 -9.91
N LEU A 58 -7.29 -10.76 -8.96
CA LEU A 58 -7.85 -9.89 -7.92
C LEU A 58 -8.51 -8.64 -8.51
N THR A 59 -7.85 -7.97 -9.45
CA THR A 59 -8.34 -6.71 -10.05
C THR A 59 -9.44 -6.92 -11.10
N GLU A 60 -9.52 -8.09 -11.73
CA GLU A 60 -10.58 -8.45 -12.67
C GLU A 60 -11.84 -8.97 -11.97
N THR A 61 -11.70 -9.56 -10.79
CA THR A 61 -12.85 -9.98 -9.97
C THR A 61 -13.66 -8.75 -9.54
N VAL A 62 -14.98 -8.81 -9.71
CA VAL A 62 -15.93 -7.87 -9.11
C VAL A 62 -16.55 -8.56 -7.90
N PRO A 63 -16.06 -8.27 -6.66
CA PRO A 63 -16.57 -8.92 -5.46
C PRO A 63 -18.05 -8.57 -5.20
N ALA A 64 -18.82 -9.53 -4.71
CA ALA A 64 -20.26 -9.34 -4.47
C ALA A 64 -20.55 -8.26 -3.41
N ASP A 65 -19.62 -7.98 -2.50
CA ASP A 65 -19.72 -6.95 -1.46
C ASP A 65 -19.01 -5.64 -1.84
N ILE A 66 -18.59 -5.47 -3.10
CA ILE A 66 -17.76 -4.35 -3.54
C ILE A 66 -18.39 -2.97 -3.29
N GLN A 67 -19.73 -2.87 -3.32
CA GLN A 67 -20.45 -1.62 -3.08
C GLN A 67 -20.19 -1.07 -1.66
N THR A 68 -19.93 -1.95 -0.69
CA THR A 68 -19.53 -1.57 0.66
C THR A 68 -18.15 -0.91 0.71
N TRP A 69 -17.27 -1.26 -0.20
CA TRP A 69 -15.84 -0.91 -0.19
C TRP A 69 -15.48 0.20 -1.18
N CYS A 70 -15.98 0.09 -2.40
CA CYS A 70 -15.61 0.98 -3.51
C CYS A 70 -16.75 1.02 -4.56
N PRO A 71 -17.78 1.85 -4.40
CA PRO A 71 -18.97 1.87 -5.26
C PRO A 71 -18.68 2.03 -6.76
N ALA A 72 -17.63 2.77 -7.11
CA ALA A 72 -17.25 2.96 -8.52
C ALA A 72 -16.51 1.77 -9.14
N TYR A 73 -16.10 0.76 -8.35
CA TYR A 73 -15.16 -0.30 -8.76
C TYR A 73 -15.58 -1.04 -10.04
N GLU A 74 -16.85 -1.41 -10.16
CA GLU A 74 -17.35 -2.20 -11.29
C GLU A 74 -17.10 -1.50 -12.64
N LYS A 75 -17.26 -0.17 -12.67
CA LYS A 75 -17.04 0.68 -13.84
C LYS A 75 -15.63 1.28 -13.89
N ALA A 76 -14.80 1.01 -12.89
CA ALA A 76 -13.48 1.60 -12.76
C ALA A 76 -12.51 1.02 -13.79
N ARG A 77 -11.61 1.89 -14.28
CA ARG A 77 -10.49 1.48 -15.13
C ARG A 77 -9.50 0.59 -14.34
N PRO A 78 -8.72 -0.27 -15.00
CA PRO A 78 -7.77 -1.17 -14.31
C PRO A 78 -6.84 -0.46 -13.33
N ALA A 79 -6.37 0.74 -13.64
CA ALA A 79 -5.54 1.52 -12.72
C ALA A 79 -6.28 1.93 -11.42
N GLN A 80 -7.56 2.26 -11.51
CA GLN A 80 -8.39 2.62 -10.35
C GLN A 80 -8.71 1.38 -9.49
N ARG A 81 -8.93 0.22 -10.12
CA ARG A 81 -9.10 -1.06 -9.39
C ARG A 81 -7.83 -1.43 -8.63
N ARG A 82 -6.64 -1.27 -9.24
CA ARG A 82 -5.36 -1.44 -8.53
C ARG A 82 -5.22 -0.44 -7.38
N ALA A 83 -5.59 0.83 -7.60
CA ALA A 83 -5.56 1.84 -6.56
C ALA A 83 -6.45 1.47 -5.35
N PHE A 84 -7.64 0.91 -5.59
CA PHE A 84 -8.52 0.40 -4.53
C PHE A 84 -7.83 -0.68 -3.70
N TRP A 85 -7.23 -1.70 -4.32
CA TRP A 85 -6.58 -2.78 -3.58
C TRP A 85 -5.35 -2.31 -2.81
N ALA A 86 -4.51 -1.46 -3.41
CA ALA A 86 -3.40 -0.82 -2.70
C ALA A 86 -3.89 0.02 -1.52
N GLY A 87 -4.98 0.79 -1.72
CA GLY A 87 -5.63 1.56 -0.68
C GLY A 87 -6.17 0.69 0.47
N LEU A 88 -6.78 -0.44 0.16
CA LEU A 88 -7.26 -1.39 1.14
C LEU A 88 -6.10 -1.95 1.98
N PHE A 89 -4.98 -2.34 1.34
CA PHE A 89 -3.79 -2.80 2.07
C PHE A 89 -3.19 -1.69 2.95
N SER A 90 -3.17 -0.46 2.47
CA SER A 90 -2.69 0.68 3.25
C SER A 90 -3.55 0.94 4.50
N ALA A 91 -4.86 0.74 4.39
CA ALA A 91 -5.78 0.88 5.50
C ALA A 91 -5.70 -0.30 6.47
N LEU A 92 -5.50 -1.52 5.96
CA LEU A 92 -5.32 -2.74 6.75
C LEU A 92 -4.02 -2.70 7.56
N ALA A 93 -2.91 -2.21 6.99
CA ALA A 93 -1.61 -2.08 7.66
C ALA A 93 -1.67 -1.22 8.94
N LYS A 94 -2.60 -0.26 9.02
CA LYS A 94 -2.87 0.47 10.27
C LYS A 94 -3.19 -0.47 11.43
N HIS A 95 -4.00 -1.49 11.18
CA HIS A 95 -4.50 -2.39 12.20
C HIS A 95 -3.60 -3.60 12.42
N GLU A 96 -2.69 -3.91 11.50
CA GLU A 96 -1.74 -5.01 11.60
C GLU A 96 -0.43 -4.60 12.27
N SER A 97 0.15 -3.49 11.84
CA SER A 97 1.48 -3.06 12.27
C SER A 97 1.57 -1.59 12.70
N THR A 98 0.48 -0.82 12.58
CA THR A 98 0.52 0.65 12.68
C THR A 98 1.55 1.24 11.70
N TRP A 99 1.59 0.67 10.47
CA TRP A 99 2.51 1.01 9.38
C TRP A 99 4.01 0.83 9.74
N ASN A 100 4.33 -0.04 10.68
CA ASN A 100 5.72 -0.40 10.97
C ASN A 100 6.11 -1.63 10.14
N GLU A 101 6.94 -1.45 9.10
CA GLU A 101 7.40 -2.56 8.26
C GLU A 101 8.31 -3.55 9.01
N ALA A 102 8.99 -3.10 10.07
CA ALA A 102 9.82 -3.97 10.91
C ALA A 102 9.03 -4.69 12.02
N ALA A 103 7.69 -4.55 12.06
CA ALA A 103 6.87 -5.15 13.11
C ALA A 103 7.00 -6.67 13.15
N VAL A 104 7.11 -7.20 14.37
CA VAL A 104 7.13 -8.64 14.65
C VAL A 104 6.06 -8.95 15.69
N GLY A 105 5.03 -9.68 15.29
CA GLY A 105 3.88 -10.03 16.12
C GLY A 105 3.80 -11.50 16.49
N GLY A 106 2.83 -11.83 17.35
CA GLY A 106 2.50 -13.21 17.72
C GLY A 106 3.66 -14.02 18.30
N GLY A 107 4.57 -13.40 19.03
CA GLY A 107 5.75 -14.09 19.59
C GLY A 107 6.73 -14.54 18.49
N GLY A 108 6.93 -13.75 17.45
CA GLY A 108 7.87 -14.06 16.36
C GLY A 108 7.29 -14.89 15.23
N ARG A 109 5.96 -14.89 15.06
CA ARG A 109 5.27 -15.67 14.02
C ARG A 109 4.83 -14.85 12.81
N TRP A 110 4.53 -13.55 12.98
CA TRP A 110 4.04 -12.65 11.94
C TRP A 110 4.93 -11.46 11.78
N PHE A 111 5.14 -11.02 10.54
CA PHE A 111 6.16 -10.05 10.19
C PHE A 111 5.65 -8.99 9.21
N GLY A 112 6.16 -7.77 9.36
CA GLY A 112 6.03 -6.68 8.42
C GLY A 112 4.68 -5.95 8.46
N LEU A 113 4.45 -5.12 7.45
CA LEU A 113 3.28 -4.23 7.34
C LEU A 113 1.95 -4.96 7.53
N LEU A 114 1.78 -6.13 6.94
CA LEU A 114 0.55 -6.93 6.95
C LEU A 114 0.69 -8.23 7.72
N GLN A 115 1.65 -8.31 8.63
CA GLN A 115 1.82 -9.39 9.60
C GLN A 115 1.69 -10.79 8.98
N ILE A 116 2.51 -11.07 7.97
CA ILE A 116 2.51 -12.33 7.21
C ILE A 116 3.44 -13.33 7.89
N SER A 117 3.01 -14.61 8.01
CA SER A 117 3.88 -15.68 8.48
C SER A 117 4.77 -16.23 7.36
N PRO A 118 5.99 -16.70 7.66
CA PRO A 118 6.83 -17.39 6.67
C PRO A 118 6.15 -18.62 6.05
N ALA A 119 5.29 -19.32 6.81
CA ALA A 119 4.55 -20.46 6.32
C ALA A 119 3.50 -20.05 5.27
N THR A 120 2.72 -19.00 5.55
CA THR A 120 1.76 -18.43 4.60
C THR A 120 2.46 -17.91 3.35
N ALA A 121 3.59 -17.23 3.52
CA ALA A 121 4.38 -16.72 2.40
C ALA A 121 4.85 -17.84 1.45
N ARG A 122 5.36 -18.94 2.00
CA ARG A 122 5.74 -20.12 1.21
C ARG A 122 4.54 -20.75 0.49
N TYR A 123 3.42 -20.91 1.19
CA TYR A 123 2.21 -21.50 0.62
C TYR A 123 1.71 -20.72 -0.60
N HIS A 124 1.78 -19.37 -0.56
CA HIS A 124 1.36 -18.50 -1.67
C HIS A 124 2.48 -18.19 -2.69
N GLY A 125 3.63 -18.85 -2.61
CA GLY A 125 4.74 -18.67 -3.56
C GLY A 125 5.34 -17.27 -3.53
N CYS A 126 5.38 -16.61 -2.36
CA CYS A 126 6.01 -15.32 -2.19
C CYS A 126 7.55 -15.44 -2.33
N ALA A 127 8.21 -14.39 -2.81
CA ALA A 127 9.67 -14.35 -2.85
C ALA A 127 10.28 -14.22 -1.43
N ALA A 128 9.66 -13.42 -0.55
CA ALA A 128 10.04 -13.28 0.85
C ALA A 128 9.42 -14.40 1.68
N THR A 129 10.22 -15.35 2.14
CA THR A 129 9.78 -16.55 2.87
C THR A 129 10.40 -16.72 4.25
N SER A 130 11.20 -15.72 4.70
CA SER A 130 11.74 -15.66 6.07
C SER A 130 11.18 -14.45 6.82
N GLY A 131 11.24 -14.47 8.16
CA GLY A 131 10.81 -13.33 8.96
C GLY A 131 11.55 -12.05 8.60
N SER A 132 12.87 -12.11 8.45
CA SER A 132 13.69 -10.95 8.07
C SER A 132 13.38 -10.41 6.67
N ALA A 133 13.05 -11.28 5.70
CA ALA A 133 12.66 -10.84 4.37
C ALA A 133 11.24 -10.23 4.35
N LEU A 134 10.35 -10.68 5.24
CA LEU A 134 8.99 -10.16 5.37
C LEU A 134 8.92 -8.84 6.14
N THR A 135 10.01 -8.38 6.78
CA THR A 135 10.12 -7.03 7.36
C THR A 135 10.55 -5.96 6.34
N ASP A 136 10.83 -6.33 5.09
CA ASP A 136 10.86 -5.37 3.97
C ASP A 136 9.43 -5.09 3.52
N GLY A 137 9.00 -3.81 3.61
CA GLY A 137 7.63 -3.42 3.31
C GLY A 137 7.20 -3.72 1.88
N LYS A 138 8.09 -3.58 0.90
CA LYS A 138 7.79 -3.86 -0.52
C LYS A 138 7.59 -5.35 -0.75
N ALA A 139 8.46 -6.18 -0.17
CA ALA A 139 8.35 -7.63 -0.26
C ALA A 139 7.09 -8.15 0.46
N ASN A 140 6.76 -7.57 1.62
CA ASN A 140 5.55 -7.87 2.38
C ASN A 140 4.28 -7.57 1.58
N LEU A 141 4.20 -6.39 0.96
CA LEU A 141 3.06 -5.97 0.13
C LEU A 141 2.93 -6.82 -1.14
N SER A 142 4.03 -7.17 -1.78
CA SER A 142 4.00 -8.11 -2.93
C SER A 142 3.45 -9.48 -2.53
N CYS A 143 3.80 -9.98 -1.35
CA CYS A 143 3.25 -11.21 -0.80
C CYS A 143 1.75 -11.07 -0.48
N ALA A 144 1.33 -9.96 0.13
CA ALA A 144 -0.06 -9.69 0.46
C ALA A 144 -0.97 -9.69 -0.78
N VAL A 145 -0.50 -9.16 -1.91
CA VAL A 145 -1.24 -9.22 -3.18
C VAL A 145 -1.51 -10.67 -3.60
N ARG A 146 -0.53 -11.57 -3.49
CA ARG A 146 -0.70 -13.00 -3.83
C ARG A 146 -1.71 -13.69 -2.92
N ILE A 147 -1.63 -13.44 -1.61
CA ILE A 147 -2.54 -13.99 -0.61
C ILE A 147 -3.97 -13.52 -0.89
N ALA A 148 -4.17 -12.20 -1.00
CA ALA A 148 -5.48 -11.63 -1.25
C ALA A 148 -6.07 -12.06 -2.60
N SER A 149 -5.23 -12.17 -3.66
CA SER A 149 -5.67 -12.67 -4.97
C SER A 149 -6.25 -14.08 -4.84
N SER A 150 -5.54 -14.97 -4.15
CA SER A 150 -6.03 -16.34 -3.90
C SER A 150 -7.36 -16.36 -3.14
N ALA A 151 -7.47 -15.60 -2.07
CA ALA A 151 -8.66 -15.60 -1.21
C ALA A 151 -9.88 -14.96 -1.90
N VAL A 152 -9.71 -13.79 -2.52
CA VAL A 152 -10.82 -13.05 -3.14
C VAL A 152 -11.34 -13.73 -4.40
N VAL A 153 -10.44 -14.26 -5.24
CA VAL A 153 -10.85 -15.01 -6.45
C VAL A 153 -11.61 -16.28 -6.07
N ARG A 154 -11.17 -17.00 -5.05
CA ARG A 154 -11.87 -18.18 -4.52
C ARG A 154 -13.24 -17.85 -3.96
N ASP A 155 -13.36 -16.75 -3.22
CA ASP A 155 -14.51 -16.47 -2.36
C ASP A 155 -15.52 -15.50 -2.99
N GLY A 156 -15.13 -14.73 -4.00
CA GLY A 156 -15.98 -13.75 -4.69
C GLY A 156 -16.42 -12.56 -3.82
N VAL A 157 -15.71 -12.26 -2.73
CA VAL A 157 -15.99 -11.15 -1.81
C VAL A 157 -14.68 -10.44 -1.40
N VAL A 158 -14.78 -9.13 -1.08
CA VAL A 158 -13.66 -8.43 -0.46
C VAL A 158 -13.44 -8.97 0.95
N ALA A 159 -14.45 -8.88 1.82
CA ALA A 159 -14.39 -9.45 3.17
C ALA A 159 -15.80 -9.63 3.76
N ALA A 160 -16.30 -10.83 3.75
CA ALA A 160 -17.60 -11.17 4.32
C ALA A 160 -17.56 -12.53 5.03
N ARG A 161 -18.01 -12.57 6.27
CA ARG A 161 -18.18 -13.83 7.05
C ARG A 161 -16.88 -14.67 7.12
N GLY A 162 -15.74 -14.03 7.36
CA GLY A 162 -14.42 -14.71 7.41
C GLY A 162 -13.87 -15.16 6.07
N ARG A 163 -14.44 -14.68 4.93
CA ARG A 163 -14.05 -15.01 3.57
C ARG A 163 -13.37 -13.80 2.89
N GLY A 164 -12.75 -14.02 1.75
CA GLY A 164 -11.95 -13.00 1.07
C GLY A 164 -10.75 -12.62 1.92
N VAL A 165 -10.43 -11.32 1.99
CA VAL A 165 -9.31 -10.81 2.82
C VAL A 165 -9.46 -11.16 4.30
N ALA A 166 -10.69 -11.34 4.79
CA ALA A 166 -10.95 -11.75 6.18
C ALA A 166 -10.55 -13.21 6.50
N ALA A 167 -10.21 -14.02 5.50
CA ALA A 167 -9.72 -15.37 5.72
C ALA A 167 -8.28 -15.36 6.27
N ASP A 168 -7.48 -14.36 5.91
CA ASP A 168 -6.07 -14.30 6.23
C ASP A 168 -5.72 -13.19 7.23
N TRP A 169 -6.58 -12.15 7.37
CA TRP A 169 -6.31 -11.00 8.22
C TRP A 169 -7.38 -10.78 9.28
N GLY A 170 -6.99 -10.97 10.54
CA GLY A 170 -7.84 -10.85 11.72
C GLY A 170 -8.61 -9.53 11.85
N PRO A 171 -8.03 -8.34 11.61
CA PRO A 171 -8.77 -7.08 11.65
C PRO A 171 -9.99 -7.04 10.73
N MET A 172 -9.99 -7.76 9.62
CA MET A 172 -11.12 -7.83 8.69
C MET A 172 -12.31 -8.65 9.22
N THR A 173 -12.11 -9.45 10.27
CA THR A 173 -13.19 -10.17 10.97
C THR A 173 -13.86 -9.31 12.05
N VAL A 174 -13.18 -8.25 12.54
CA VAL A 174 -13.70 -7.33 13.57
C VAL A 174 -14.54 -6.25 12.91
N ALA A 175 -15.82 -6.17 13.23
CA ALA A 175 -16.79 -5.29 12.57
C ALA A 175 -16.32 -3.82 12.53
N SER A 176 -15.93 -3.25 13.68
CA SER A 176 -15.53 -1.85 13.76
C SER A 176 -14.29 -1.53 12.92
N LYS A 177 -13.29 -2.41 12.89
CA LYS A 177 -12.09 -2.25 12.06
C LYS A 177 -12.40 -2.38 10.58
N ARG A 178 -13.20 -3.39 10.21
CA ARG A 178 -13.65 -3.60 8.84
C ARG A 178 -14.47 -2.41 8.32
N GLU A 179 -15.37 -1.87 9.11
CA GLU A 179 -16.17 -0.68 8.77
C GLU A 179 -15.30 0.57 8.60
N GLU A 180 -14.30 0.76 9.47
CA GLU A 180 -13.35 1.87 9.38
C GLU A 180 -12.51 1.78 8.10
N ILE A 181 -12.01 0.60 7.74
CA ILE A 181 -11.28 0.36 6.49
C ILE A 181 -12.19 0.64 5.29
N ALA A 182 -13.42 0.13 5.30
CA ALA A 182 -14.40 0.34 4.23
C ALA A 182 -14.78 1.82 4.08
N ALA A 183 -14.99 2.53 5.18
CA ALA A 183 -15.26 3.96 5.16
C ALA A 183 -14.11 4.75 4.54
N TRP A 184 -12.88 4.40 4.90
CA TRP A 184 -11.70 5.05 4.32
C TRP A 184 -11.58 4.79 2.82
N THR A 185 -11.72 3.54 2.35
CA THR A 185 -11.62 3.21 0.91
C THR A 185 -12.70 3.88 0.09
N ARG A 186 -13.97 3.88 0.56
CA ARG A 186 -15.09 4.57 -0.12
C ARG A 186 -14.85 6.07 -0.30
N ALA A 187 -14.13 6.68 0.63
CA ALA A 187 -13.87 8.12 0.58
C ALA A 187 -12.83 8.52 -0.49
N GLN A 188 -12.11 7.56 -1.07
CA GLN A 188 -11.07 7.86 -2.05
C GLN A 188 -11.63 8.19 -3.43
N SER A 189 -10.95 9.07 -4.17
CA SER A 189 -11.38 9.52 -5.51
C SER A 189 -11.54 8.37 -6.49
N TYR A 190 -10.69 7.34 -6.42
CA TYR A 190 -10.77 6.15 -7.28
C TYR A 190 -11.95 5.24 -6.97
N CYS A 191 -12.70 5.48 -5.87
CA CYS A 191 -13.89 4.73 -5.46
C CYS A 191 -15.20 5.51 -5.56
N ARG A 192 -15.16 6.80 -5.92
CA ARG A 192 -16.36 7.66 -5.97
C ARG A 192 -16.96 7.84 -7.36
N GLY A 193 -16.22 7.58 -8.41
CA GLY A 193 -16.69 7.78 -9.79
C GLY A 193 -16.64 9.23 -10.24
#